data_42a02c7391393610dae3372793760fdb
#
_entry.id   42a02c7391393610dae3372793760fdb
#
_cell.length_a   1.000
_cell.length_b   1.000
_cell.length_c   1.000
_cell.angle_alpha   90.00
_cell.angle_beta   90.00
_cell.angle_gamma   90.00
#
_symmetry.space_group_name_H-M   'P 1'
#
loop_
_entity.id
_entity.type
_entity.pdbx_description
1 polymer ?
#
loop_
_entity_poly.entity_id
_entity_poly.type
_entity_poly.pdbx_seq_one_letter_code
_entity_poly.pdbx_strand_id
1 'polypeptide(L)'
;MNKFVIFASVFGVLVAASAVLGAPAPQVDAGPRSSAQDVQTVRYYSENNGLDGYKFTYELSDGQIRSEVGTYKDSKDADGNDVKVLFVQGSYSFVGPDGQTYWVNYTADENGYHPKVGTGPTGGIQAGQDAPINSA
;
A
#
# COMPACT_ATOMS: atom_id res chain seq x y z
N MET A 1 -15.97 -15.35 -75.08
CA MET A 1 -17.08 -14.98 -74.18
C MET A 1 -17.05 -15.91 -73.00
N ASN A 2 -16.36 -15.54 -71.92
CA ASN A 2 -16.15 -16.37 -70.75
C ASN A 2 -17.10 -15.92 -69.66
N LYS A 3 -18.02 -16.80 -69.29
CA LYS A 3 -18.90 -16.58 -68.13
C LYS A 3 -18.18 -17.04 -66.85
N PHE A 4 -17.85 -16.11 -65.98
CA PHE A 4 -17.40 -16.40 -64.64
C PHE A 4 -18.63 -16.66 -63.75
N VAL A 5 -18.71 -17.88 -63.21
CA VAL A 5 -19.69 -18.26 -62.20
C VAL A 5 -19.01 -18.08 -60.85
N ILE A 6 -19.50 -17.11 -60.05
CA ILE A 6 -19.03 -16.89 -58.69
C ILE A 6 -19.87 -17.78 -57.76
N PHE A 7 -19.24 -18.81 -57.18
CA PHE A 7 -19.80 -19.57 -56.08
C PHE A 7 -19.59 -18.80 -54.76
N ALA A 8 -20.66 -18.24 -54.21
CA ALA A 8 -20.67 -17.71 -52.87
C ALA A 8 -21.00 -18.85 -51.91
N SER A 9 -19.99 -19.36 -51.23
CA SER A 9 -20.15 -20.30 -50.10
C SER A 9 -20.44 -19.51 -48.83
N VAL A 10 -21.70 -19.56 -48.38
CA VAL A 10 -22.12 -19.04 -47.09
C VAL A 10 -21.69 -20.03 -46.03
N PHE A 11 -20.58 -19.72 -45.31
CA PHE A 11 -20.18 -20.43 -44.10
C PHE A 11 -20.97 -19.86 -42.92
N GLY A 12 -22.05 -20.56 -42.56
CA GLY A 12 -22.80 -20.28 -41.36
C GLY A 12 -22.03 -20.73 -40.14
N VAL A 13 -21.42 -19.78 -39.39
CA VAL A 13 -20.84 -20.07 -38.09
C VAL A 13 -21.98 -20.10 -37.06
N LEU A 14 -22.31 -21.32 -36.64
CA LEU A 14 -23.23 -21.54 -35.52
C LEU A 14 -22.48 -21.26 -34.23
N VAL A 15 -22.64 -20.05 -33.65
CA VAL A 15 -22.15 -19.72 -32.32
C VAL A 15 -23.11 -20.34 -31.30
N ALA A 16 -22.72 -21.49 -30.75
CA ALA A 16 -23.39 -22.06 -29.60
C ALA A 16 -23.06 -21.19 -28.39
N ALA A 17 -24.00 -20.37 -27.94
CA ALA A 17 -23.90 -19.66 -26.67
C ALA A 17 -24.02 -20.66 -25.53
N SER A 18 -22.90 -21.10 -24.99
CA SER A 18 -22.85 -21.86 -23.74
C SER A 18 -23.19 -20.89 -22.58
N ALA A 19 -24.43 -20.95 -22.11
CA ALA A 19 -24.81 -20.29 -20.87
C ALA A 19 -24.04 -20.98 -19.71
N VAL A 20 -22.97 -20.37 -19.26
CA VAL A 20 -22.33 -20.73 -17.99
C VAL A 20 -23.28 -20.27 -16.88
N LEU A 21 -24.04 -21.21 -16.32
CA LEU A 21 -24.74 -21.02 -15.07
C LEU A 21 -23.68 -20.87 -13.97
N GLY A 22 -23.26 -19.62 -13.74
CA GLY A 22 -22.40 -19.29 -12.59
C GLY A 22 -23.16 -19.68 -11.31
N ALA A 23 -22.59 -20.61 -10.55
CA ALA A 23 -23.07 -20.87 -9.20
C ALA A 23 -23.05 -19.54 -8.42
N PRO A 24 -24.09 -19.21 -7.65
CA PRO A 24 -24.06 -18.03 -6.83
C PRO A 24 -22.86 -18.12 -5.89
N ALA A 25 -21.99 -17.10 -5.93
CA ALA A 25 -20.91 -17.00 -4.97
C ALA A 25 -21.52 -17.05 -3.55
N PRO A 26 -20.88 -17.74 -2.59
CA PRO A 26 -21.39 -17.76 -1.22
C PRO A 26 -21.48 -16.31 -0.74
N GLN A 27 -22.69 -15.84 -0.52
CA GLN A 27 -22.92 -14.60 0.19
C GLN A 27 -22.48 -14.87 1.63
N VAL A 28 -21.31 -14.33 1.98
CA VAL A 28 -20.97 -14.15 3.39
C VAL A 28 -22.00 -13.16 3.91
N ASP A 29 -22.94 -13.65 4.74
CA ASP A 29 -23.76 -12.77 5.55
C ASP A 29 -22.80 -11.89 6.33
N ALA A 30 -22.60 -10.67 5.85
CA ALA A 30 -21.99 -9.63 6.61
C ALA A 30 -22.99 -9.36 7.74
N GLY A 31 -22.80 -10.02 8.90
CA GLY A 31 -23.48 -9.69 10.13
C GLY A 31 -23.46 -8.16 10.31
N PRO A 32 -24.32 -7.58 11.14
CA PRO A 32 -24.45 -6.14 11.26
C PRO A 32 -23.04 -5.57 11.42
N ARG A 33 -22.55 -4.90 10.38
CA ARG A 33 -21.32 -4.12 10.48
C ARG A 33 -21.61 -3.15 11.60
N SER A 34 -20.97 -3.36 12.75
CA SER A 34 -20.89 -2.33 13.77
C SER A 34 -20.63 -1.05 13.01
N SER A 35 -21.53 -0.07 13.14
CA SER A 35 -21.46 1.20 12.43
C SER A 35 -20.00 1.60 12.37
N ALA A 36 -19.42 1.60 11.16
CA ALA A 36 -18.06 2.06 10.99
C ALA A 36 -18.05 3.46 11.58
N GLN A 37 -17.48 3.61 12.77
CA GLN A 37 -17.29 4.93 13.35
C GLN A 37 -16.56 5.71 12.31
N ASP A 38 -17.11 6.86 11.96
CA ASP A 38 -16.53 7.73 10.95
C ASP A 38 -15.14 8.12 11.44
N VAL A 39 -14.10 7.49 10.90
CA VAL A 39 -12.71 7.67 11.34
C VAL A 39 -12.27 9.06 10.91
N GLN A 40 -11.90 9.87 11.88
CA GLN A 40 -11.48 11.25 11.68
C GLN A 40 -9.96 11.37 11.74
N THR A 41 -9.41 12.28 10.95
CA THR A 41 -7.99 12.65 11.08
C THR A 41 -7.81 13.56 12.29
N VAL A 42 -7.09 13.07 13.29
CA VAL A 42 -6.76 13.82 14.51
C VAL A 42 -5.57 14.74 14.27
N ARG A 43 -4.55 14.24 13.58
CA ARG A 43 -3.35 14.99 13.24
C ARG A 43 -2.87 14.61 11.85
N TYR A 44 -2.42 15.60 11.11
CA TYR A 44 -1.77 15.41 9.82
C TYR A 44 -0.64 16.42 9.64
N TYR A 45 0.51 15.95 9.28
CA TYR A 45 1.65 16.75 8.89
C TYR A 45 2.29 16.15 7.65
N SER A 46 2.64 16.99 6.68
CA SER A 46 3.37 16.55 5.50
C SER A 46 4.28 17.67 5.02
N GLU A 47 5.52 17.32 4.75
CA GLU A 47 6.53 18.19 4.18
C GLU A 47 7.22 17.42 3.04
N ASN A 48 7.42 18.08 1.90
CA ASN A 48 8.14 17.54 0.76
C ASN A 48 9.06 18.61 0.20
N ASN A 49 10.35 18.40 0.39
CA ASN A 49 11.41 19.32 -0.01
C ASN A 49 12.09 18.89 -1.32
N GLY A 50 11.42 18.08 -2.15
CA GLY A 50 11.94 17.61 -3.42
C GLY A 50 13.16 16.73 -3.24
N LEU A 51 14.33 17.20 -3.72
CA LEU A 51 15.58 16.44 -3.66
C LEU A 51 16.20 16.32 -2.26
N ASP A 52 15.70 17.08 -1.28
CA ASP A 52 16.17 16.98 0.11
C ASP A 52 15.40 15.91 0.90
N GLY A 53 14.31 15.39 0.33
CA GLY A 53 13.52 14.33 0.92
C GLY A 53 12.10 14.76 1.32
N TYR A 54 11.43 13.91 2.07
CA TYR A 54 10.07 14.14 2.56
C TYR A 54 9.89 13.63 3.97
N LYS A 55 8.86 14.15 4.64
CA LYS A 55 8.39 13.68 5.94
C LYS A 55 6.87 13.77 5.99
N PHE A 56 6.22 12.75 6.53
CA PHE A 56 4.80 12.86 6.89
C PHE A 56 4.47 12.10 8.16
N THR A 57 3.43 12.57 8.84
CA THR A 57 2.83 11.91 10.00
C THR A 57 1.32 12.06 9.92
N TYR A 58 0.58 11.03 10.24
CA TYR A 58 -0.85 11.13 10.51
C TYR A 58 -1.25 10.30 11.72
N GLU A 59 -2.33 10.75 12.34
CA GLU A 59 -2.99 10.09 13.47
C GLU A 59 -4.51 10.13 13.22
N LEU A 60 -5.16 8.98 13.39
CA LEU A 60 -6.58 8.82 13.20
C LEU A 60 -7.29 8.58 14.53
N SER A 61 -8.59 8.86 14.58
CA SER A 61 -9.42 8.72 15.80
C SER A 61 -9.63 7.27 16.26
N ASP A 62 -9.33 6.29 15.41
CA ASP A 62 -9.35 4.86 15.73
C ASP A 62 -8.02 4.36 16.31
N GLY A 63 -7.05 5.25 16.55
CA GLY A 63 -5.75 4.95 17.11
C GLY A 63 -4.70 4.51 16.08
N GLN A 64 -4.98 4.61 14.79
CA GLN A 64 -3.96 4.42 13.76
C GLN A 64 -3.01 5.61 13.73
N ILE A 65 -1.71 5.31 13.72
CA ILE A 65 -0.64 6.31 13.63
C ILE A 65 0.36 5.82 12.59
N ARG A 66 0.82 6.72 11.73
CA ARG A 66 1.94 6.47 10.82
C ARG A 66 2.83 7.68 10.72
N SER A 67 4.13 7.45 10.73
CA SER A 67 5.13 8.47 10.42
C SER A 67 6.21 7.88 9.53
N GLU A 68 6.67 8.67 8.58
CA GLU A 68 7.70 8.25 7.63
C GLU A 68 8.58 9.44 7.25
N VAL A 69 9.87 9.18 7.10
CA VAL A 69 10.87 10.12 6.61
C VAL A 69 11.64 9.45 5.49
N GLY A 70 11.71 10.11 4.35
CA GLY A 70 12.55 9.72 3.22
C GLY A 70 13.66 10.76 3.02
N THR A 71 14.91 10.32 2.97
CA THR A 71 16.08 11.17 2.71
C THR A 71 16.90 10.58 1.58
N TYR A 72 17.51 11.43 0.76
CA TYR A 72 18.45 10.98 -0.26
C TYR A 72 19.85 10.90 0.31
N LYS A 73 20.53 9.78 0.07
CA LYS A 73 21.94 9.56 0.41
C LYS A 73 22.77 9.42 -0.86
N ASP A 74 23.99 9.93 -0.82
CA ASP A 74 24.94 9.71 -1.91
C ASP A 74 25.41 8.26 -1.88
N SER A 75 25.42 7.62 -3.02
CA SER A 75 25.82 6.23 -3.22
C SER A 75 26.53 6.09 -4.56
N LYS A 76 26.95 4.87 -4.91
CA LYS A 76 27.53 4.56 -6.23
C LYS A 76 26.75 3.43 -6.87
N ASP A 77 26.54 3.55 -8.19
CA ASP A 77 25.97 2.45 -8.98
C ASP A 77 27.01 1.35 -9.25
N ALA A 78 26.60 0.30 -9.97
CA ALA A 78 27.47 -0.83 -10.32
C ALA A 78 28.67 -0.43 -11.20
N ASP A 79 28.58 0.69 -11.92
CA ASP A 79 29.61 1.22 -12.78
C ASP A 79 30.52 2.24 -12.08
N GLY A 80 30.23 2.52 -10.78
CA GLY A 80 30.98 3.44 -9.94
C GLY A 80 30.59 4.92 -10.07
N ASN A 81 29.52 5.24 -10.78
CA ASN A 81 29.01 6.62 -10.89
C ASN A 81 28.31 7.05 -9.62
N ASP A 82 28.39 8.35 -9.31
CA ASP A 82 27.68 8.93 -8.18
C ASP A 82 26.18 8.98 -8.47
N VAL A 83 25.40 8.37 -7.57
CA VAL A 83 23.94 8.36 -7.63
C VAL A 83 23.35 8.74 -6.27
N LYS A 84 22.09 9.21 -6.26
CA LYS A 84 21.35 9.42 -5.03
C LYS A 84 20.35 8.29 -4.84
N VAL A 85 20.40 7.64 -3.68
CA VAL A 85 19.50 6.56 -3.28
C VAL A 85 18.57 7.07 -2.20
N LEU A 86 17.28 6.78 -2.35
CA LEU A 86 16.29 7.11 -1.35
C LEU A 86 16.40 6.13 -0.17
N PHE A 87 16.65 6.66 1.01
CA PHE A 87 16.60 5.96 2.28
C PHE A 87 15.32 6.34 3.01
N VAL A 88 14.51 5.34 3.38
CA VAL A 88 13.23 5.54 4.06
C VAL A 88 13.30 4.94 5.46
N GLN A 89 12.81 5.69 6.43
CA GLN A 89 12.54 5.20 7.80
C GLN A 89 11.08 5.50 8.13
N GLY A 90 10.39 4.52 8.72
CA GLY A 90 9.02 4.73 9.10
C GLY A 90 8.56 3.81 10.21
N SER A 91 7.41 4.16 10.74
CA SER A 91 6.69 3.37 11.71
C SER A 91 5.20 3.54 11.49
N TYR A 92 4.45 2.48 11.70
CA TYR A 92 2.99 2.57 11.85
C TYR A 92 2.51 1.66 12.97
N SER A 93 1.41 2.04 13.58
CA SER A 93 0.76 1.27 14.62
C SER A 93 -0.77 1.38 14.50
N PHE A 94 -1.45 0.39 15.02
CA PHE A 94 -2.92 0.36 15.10
C PHE A 94 -3.35 -0.48 16.30
N VAL A 95 -4.58 -0.25 16.75
CA VAL A 95 -5.19 -1.05 17.82
C VAL A 95 -5.98 -2.19 17.19
N GLY A 96 -5.67 -3.43 17.57
CA GLY A 96 -6.38 -4.60 17.11
C GLY A 96 -7.74 -4.78 17.78
N PRO A 97 -8.59 -5.71 17.28
CA PRO A 97 -9.88 -6.01 17.89
C PRO A 97 -9.79 -6.57 19.32
N ASP A 98 -8.62 -7.07 19.69
CA ASP A 98 -8.27 -7.55 21.04
C ASP A 98 -7.84 -6.43 21.99
N GLY A 99 -7.86 -5.18 21.54
CA GLY A 99 -7.42 -4.00 22.29
C GLY A 99 -5.90 -3.85 22.41
N GLN A 100 -5.12 -4.71 21.76
CA GLN A 100 -3.66 -4.59 21.74
C GLN A 100 -3.19 -3.66 20.63
N THR A 101 -2.14 -2.90 20.91
CA THR A 101 -1.43 -2.13 19.89
C THR A 101 -0.46 -3.03 19.14
N TYR A 102 -0.57 -3.05 17.83
CA TYR A 102 0.36 -3.67 16.89
C TYR A 102 1.18 -2.58 16.20
N TRP A 103 2.47 -2.82 16.01
CA TRP A 103 3.33 -1.85 15.38
C TRP A 103 4.36 -2.49 14.45
N VAL A 104 4.77 -1.71 13.48
CA VAL A 104 5.85 -2.03 12.56
C VAL A 104 6.76 -0.82 12.45
N ASN A 105 8.05 -1.01 12.78
CA ASN A 105 9.11 -0.07 12.47
C ASN A 105 9.88 -0.61 11.28
N TYR A 106 10.25 0.24 10.33
CA TYR A 106 10.95 -0.22 9.14
C TYR A 106 11.97 0.79 8.63
N THR A 107 12.97 0.25 7.95
CA THR A 107 13.82 1.00 7.03
C THR A 107 13.73 0.38 5.65
N ALA A 108 13.96 1.19 4.62
CA ALA A 108 14.10 0.72 3.24
C ALA A 108 15.23 1.49 2.56
N ASP A 109 16.09 0.76 1.90
CA ASP A 109 17.26 1.26 1.18
C ASP A 109 17.51 0.44 -0.10
N GLU A 110 18.67 0.57 -0.72
CA GLU A 110 19.07 -0.19 -1.90
C GLU A 110 19.14 -1.70 -1.66
N ASN A 111 19.23 -2.15 -0.40
CA ASN A 111 19.25 -3.57 -0.04
C ASN A 111 17.83 -4.13 0.22
N GLY A 112 16.82 -3.26 0.21
CA GLY A 112 15.42 -3.63 0.34
C GLY A 112 14.74 -3.10 1.59
N TYR A 113 13.62 -3.75 1.94
CA TYR A 113 12.76 -3.40 3.06
C TYR A 113 13.06 -4.26 4.29
N HIS A 114 13.31 -3.60 5.42
CA HIS A 114 13.74 -4.21 6.69
C HIS A 114 12.75 -3.89 7.81
N PRO A 115 11.65 -4.64 7.97
CA PRO A 115 10.67 -4.42 9.03
C PRO A 115 11.07 -5.06 10.36
N LYS A 116 10.65 -4.41 11.44
CA LYS A 116 10.57 -4.99 12.79
C LYS A 116 9.14 -4.84 13.28
N VAL A 117 8.53 -5.93 13.70
CA VAL A 117 7.13 -5.98 14.14
C VAL A 117 7.04 -6.33 15.61
N GLY A 118 5.98 -5.88 16.26
CA GLY A 118 5.72 -6.22 17.65
C GLY A 118 4.35 -5.77 18.13
N THR A 119 4.12 -5.99 19.42
CA THR A 119 2.89 -5.62 20.11
C THR A 119 3.18 -4.90 21.42
N GLY A 120 2.18 -4.19 21.92
CA GLY A 120 2.26 -3.46 23.18
C GLY A 120 2.68 -2.00 23.01
N PRO A 121 2.71 -1.23 24.12
CA PRO A 121 2.92 0.22 24.08
C PRO A 121 4.38 0.63 23.81
N THR A 122 5.33 -0.29 23.93
CA THR A 122 6.75 0.01 23.75
C THR A 122 7.23 -0.49 22.38
N GLY A 123 7.69 0.41 21.54
CA GLY A 123 8.28 0.10 20.22
C GLY A 123 7.57 0.73 19.02
N GLY A 124 6.30 1.11 19.14
CA GLY A 124 5.59 1.90 18.15
C GLY A 124 5.65 3.40 18.40
N ILE A 125 5.15 4.19 17.47
CA ILE A 125 4.94 5.63 17.66
C ILE A 125 3.80 5.80 18.65
N GLN A 126 3.99 6.70 19.63
CA GLN A 126 2.92 7.09 20.53
C GLN A 126 2.15 8.28 19.95
N ALA A 127 0.86 8.38 20.29
CA ALA A 127 0.03 9.51 19.94
C ALA A 127 0.75 10.84 20.31
N GLY A 128 0.77 11.77 19.36
CA GLY A 128 1.45 13.05 19.56
C GLY A 128 2.98 13.04 19.34
N GLN A 129 3.58 11.89 19.05
CA GLN A 129 5.02 11.81 18.75
C GLN A 129 5.27 11.71 17.23
N ASP A 130 6.35 12.31 16.79
CA ASP A 130 6.91 12.04 15.47
C ASP A 130 7.71 10.73 15.49
N ALA A 131 7.87 10.07 14.34
CA ALA A 131 8.75 8.90 14.27
C ALA A 131 10.12 9.26 14.83
N PRO A 132 10.73 8.39 15.67
CA PRO A 132 12.08 8.63 16.15
C PRO A 132 13.01 8.69 14.92
N ILE A 133 13.45 9.89 14.60
CA ILE A 133 14.52 10.12 13.64
C ILE A 133 15.79 9.77 14.42
N ASN A 134 16.19 8.52 14.38
CA ASN A 134 17.54 8.19 14.83
C ASN A 134 18.49 8.79 13.80
N SER A 135 18.96 9.99 14.09
CA SER A 135 20.14 10.55 13.44
C SER A 135 21.30 9.60 13.73
N ALA A 136 21.67 8.83 12.72
CA ALA A 136 22.89 8.05 12.71
C ALA A 136 24.08 8.97 12.49
#